data_6193c130ed793a5a858807b6d91899f7
#
_entry.id   6193c130ed793a5a858807b6d91899f7
#
_cell.length_a   1.000
_cell.length_b   1.000
_cell.length_c   1.000
_cell.angle_alpha   90.00
_cell.angle_beta   90.00
_cell.angle_gamma   90.00
#
_symmetry.space_group_name_H-M   'P 1'
#
loop_
_entity.id
_entity.type
_entity.pdbx_description
1 polymer ?
#
loop_
_entity_poly.entity_id
_entity_poly.type
_entity_poly.pdbx_seq_one_letter_code
_entity_poly.pdbx_strand_id
1 'polypeptide(L)' 'IEDADFAAESMKLAKAKILQQVAIAMIAQANARTQWILKLLEN' A
#
# COMPACT_ATOMS: atom_id res chain seq x y z
N ILE A 1 -18.77 -17.93 -19.57
CA ILE A 1 -18.64 -18.25 -18.13
C ILE A 1 -17.18 -18.18 -17.70
N GLU A 2 -16.29 -18.78 -18.47
CA GLU A 2 -14.87 -18.75 -18.16
C GLU A 2 -14.30 -17.33 -18.17
N ASP A 3 -14.77 -16.51 -19.10
CA ASP A 3 -14.28 -15.14 -19.23
C ASP A 3 -14.66 -14.31 -18.02
N ALA A 4 -15.86 -14.53 -17.50
CA ALA A 4 -16.31 -13.80 -16.32
C ALA A 4 -15.52 -14.21 -15.09
N ASP A 5 -15.23 -15.49 -14.94
CA ASP A 5 -14.44 -15.99 -13.82
C ASP A 5 -13.02 -15.44 -13.88
N PHE A 6 -12.44 -15.43 -15.06
CA PHE A 6 -11.10 -14.90 -15.24
C PHE A 6 -11.04 -13.41 -14.93
N ALA A 7 -12.03 -12.67 -15.39
CA ALA A 7 -12.08 -11.24 -15.12
C ALA A 7 -12.23 -10.95 -13.64
N ALA A 8 -13.09 -11.71 -12.95
CA ALA A 8 -13.27 -11.54 -11.51
C ALA A 8 -11.99 -11.86 -10.76
N GLU A 9 -11.32 -12.94 -11.14
CA GLU A 9 -10.06 -13.33 -10.52
C GLU A 9 -8.99 -12.27 -10.76
N SER A 10 -8.89 -11.77 -11.98
CA SER A 10 -7.91 -10.75 -12.32
C SER A 10 -8.14 -9.47 -11.54
N MET A 11 -9.39 -9.10 -11.33
CA MET A 11 -9.70 -7.91 -10.54
C MET A 11 -9.34 -8.08 -9.08
N LYS A 12 -9.56 -9.27 -8.55
CA LYS A 12 -9.16 -9.56 -7.17
C LYS A 12 -7.65 -9.46 -7.00
N LEU A 13 -6.91 -10.00 -7.95
CA LEU A 13 -5.46 -9.93 -7.91
C LEU A 13 -4.96 -8.50 -8.02
N ALA A 14 -5.54 -7.73 -8.93
CA ALA A 14 -5.14 -6.34 -9.11
C ALA A 14 -5.45 -5.55 -7.84
N LYS A 15 -6.59 -5.79 -7.24
CA LYS A 15 -6.98 -5.10 -6.01
C LYS A 15 -6.01 -5.42 -4.87
N ALA A 16 -5.68 -6.70 -4.72
CA ALA A 16 -4.75 -7.11 -3.67
C ALA A 16 -3.37 -6.51 -3.90
N LYS A 17 -2.92 -6.47 -5.14
CA LYS A 17 -1.62 -5.92 -5.49
C LYS A 17 -1.56 -4.43 -5.18
N ILE A 18 -2.60 -3.71 -5.55
CA ILE A 18 -2.66 -2.27 -5.29
C ILE A 18 -2.71 -2.00 -3.79
N LEU A 19 -3.49 -2.77 -3.06
CA LEU A 19 -3.56 -2.61 -1.61
C LEU A 19 -2.20 -2.86 -0.96
N GLN A 20 -1.47 -3.85 -1.45
CA GLN A 20 -0.15 -4.13 -0.92
C GLN A 20 0.81 -2.99 -1.20
N GLN A 21 0.80 -2.47 -2.41
CA GLN A 21 1.67 -1.36 -2.78
C GLN A 21 1.35 -0.10 -2.00
N VAL A 22 0.06 0.18 -1.80
CA VAL A 22 -0.35 1.34 -1.04
C VAL A 22 0.05 1.17 0.43
N ALA A 23 -0.11 -0.02 0.98
CA ALA A 23 0.27 -0.27 2.37
C ALA A 23 1.76 -0.04 2.57
N ILE A 24 2.58 -0.53 1.65
CA ILE A 24 4.02 -0.34 1.72
C ILE A 24 4.37 1.15 1.63
N ALA A 25 3.72 1.87 0.74
CA ALA A 25 3.96 3.30 0.60
C ALA A 25 3.56 4.06 1.86
N MET A 26 2.46 3.66 2.49
CA MET A 26 2.01 4.31 3.72
C MET A 26 2.98 4.06 4.87
N ILE A 27 3.50 2.84 4.97
CA ILE A 27 4.46 2.52 6.02
C ILE A 27 5.73 3.34 5.83
N ALA A 28 6.21 3.46 4.60
CA ALA A 28 7.40 4.25 4.31
C ALA A 28 7.18 5.70 4.68
N GLN A 29 6.00 6.23 4.36
CA GLN A 29 5.67 7.62 4.68
C GLN A 29 5.52 7.82 6.18
N ALA A 30 4.95 6.85 6.88
CA ALA A 30 4.82 6.92 8.33
C ALA A 30 6.18 6.93 9.00
N ASN A 31 7.09 6.10 8.51
CA ASN A 31 8.44 6.06 9.06
C ASN A 31 9.19 7.37 8.83
N ALA A 32 9.05 7.95 7.65
CA ALA A 32 9.69 9.23 7.36
C ALA A 32 9.14 10.33 8.27
N ARG A 33 7.84 10.31 8.51
CA ARG A 33 7.20 11.29 9.38
C ARG A 33 7.68 11.14 10.82
N THR A 34 7.84 9.90 11.27
CA THR A 34 8.33 9.63 12.61
C THR A 34 9.74 10.19 12.80
N GLN A 35 10.60 9.96 11.82
CA GLN A 35 11.96 10.49 11.87
C GLN A 35 11.97 12.02 11.90
N TRP A 36 11.06 12.62 11.17
CA TRP A 36 10.95 14.06 11.13
C TRP A 36 10.55 14.63 12.48
N ILE A 37 9.59 13.99 13.12
CA ILE A 37 9.11 14.39 14.44
C ILE A 37 10.22 14.24 15.47
N LEU A 38 10.96 13.15 15.41
CA LEU A 38 12.08 12.93 16.33
C LEU A 38 13.14 14.01 16.18
N LYS A 39 13.39 14.40 14.95
CA LYS A 39 14.37 15.45 14.68
C LYS A 39 13.94 16.79 15.28
N LEU A 40 12.65 17.09 15.18
CA LEU A 40 12.12 18.31 15.76
C LEU A 40 12.20 18.31 17.27
N LEU A 41 11.99 17.16 17.89
CA LEU A 41 12.04 17.03 19.33
C LEU A 41 13.47 17.13 19.86
N GLU A 42 14.46 16.77 19.07
CA GLU A 42 15.85 16.85 19.45
C GLU A 42 16.34 18.29 19.53
N ASN A 43 15.73 19.12 18.74
CA ASN A 43 16.06 20.55 18.77
C ASN A 43 15.31 21.24 19.89
#